data_bb23c21783658051c821147e80711d72
#
_entry.id   bb23c21783658051c821147e80711d72
#
_cell.length_a   1.000
_cell.length_b   1.000
_cell.length_c   1.000
_cell.angle_alpha   90.00
_cell.angle_beta   90.00
_cell.angle_gamma   90.00
#
_symmetry.space_group_name_H-M   'P 1'
#
loop_
_entity.id
_entity.type
_entity.pdbx_description
1 polymer ?
#
loop_
_entity_poly.entity_id
_entity_poly.type
_entity_poly.pdbx_seq_one_letter_code
_entity_poly.pdbx_strand_id
1 'polypeptide(L)'
;MSAAHLLNVADVTRRRAGRLAVEGVSFCLNRGEVLGLLGVNGAGKSTTLSMLAGALRPHSGRIELDGMDFVRQPAMARRLLGWLPESAPLWPELSVDEHLIAFSRLRGASRAVAKRAADTIVARLQLGDLRRRLAGVLSQGQRQRLGLACALVHDPALIILDEPANALDPVQVGELRRLIRERAAAGAAVILSTHVLGEVVAVCDRVAILHEGRLRHDAPLHDDHGGDIESIFFGIATGAGA
;
A
#
# COMPACT_ATOMS: atom_id res chain seq x y z
N MET A 1 26.30 10.48 -7.96
CA MET A 1 25.78 9.10 -7.84
C MET A 1 24.28 9.24 -7.67
N SER A 2 23.47 8.82 -8.67
CA SER A 2 22.01 8.83 -8.57
C SER A 2 21.60 7.91 -7.40
N ALA A 3 20.87 8.45 -6.43
CA ALA A 3 20.34 7.64 -5.34
C ALA A 3 19.50 6.52 -5.95
N ALA A 4 19.83 5.26 -5.63
CA ALA A 4 19.07 4.14 -6.14
C ALA A 4 17.66 4.19 -5.53
N HIS A 5 16.63 4.18 -6.40
CA HIS A 5 15.23 4.12 -5.96
C HIS A 5 14.98 2.86 -5.12
N LEU A 6 14.13 2.94 -4.10
CA LEU A 6 13.73 1.77 -3.33
C LEU A 6 12.88 0.81 -4.17
N LEU A 7 11.90 1.33 -4.91
CA LEU A 7 11.06 0.58 -5.82
C LEU A 7 11.29 1.08 -7.26
N ASN A 8 11.48 0.15 -8.18
CA ASN A 8 11.55 0.42 -9.62
C ASN A 8 10.55 -0.48 -10.35
N VAL A 9 9.64 0.13 -11.07
CA VAL A 9 8.59 -0.51 -11.87
C VAL A 9 8.83 -0.12 -13.33
N ALA A 10 9.07 -1.11 -14.18
CA ALA A 10 9.42 -0.88 -15.59
C ALA A 10 8.50 -1.68 -16.50
N ASP A 11 7.70 -0.97 -17.28
CA ASP A 11 6.83 -1.46 -18.36
C ASP A 11 5.95 -2.66 -17.97
N VAL A 12 5.37 -2.61 -16.75
CA VAL A 12 4.55 -3.72 -16.26
C VAL A 12 3.21 -3.77 -16.96
N THR A 13 2.86 -4.96 -17.45
CA THR A 13 1.61 -5.22 -18.16
C THR A 13 0.92 -6.46 -17.59
N ARG A 14 -0.40 -6.39 -17.43
CA ARG A 14 -1.22 -7.51 -16.97
C ARG A 14 -2.58 -7.57 -17.66
N ARG A 15 -2.95 -8.76 -18.14
CA ARG A 15 -4.31 -9.08 -18.59
C ARG A 15 -5.07 -9.80 -17.48
N ARG A 16 -6.36 -9.52 -17.35
CA ARG A 16 -7.29 -10.19 -16.43
C ARG A 16 -8.57 -10.50 -17.18
N ALA A 17 -9.01 -11.75 -17.15
CA ALA A 17 -10.19 -12.23 -17.88
C ALA A 17 -10.22 -11.77 -19.37
N GLY A 18 -9.08 -11.88 -20.05
CA GLY A 18 -8.94 -11.50 -21.47
C GLY A 18 -8.77 -10.00 -21.74
N ARG A 19 -9.05 -9.12 -20.78
CA ARG A 19 -8.91 -7.65 -20.90
C ARG A 19 -7.56 -7.17 -20.37
N LEU A 20 -7.04 -6.10 -20.96
CA LEU A 20 -5.85 -5.42 -20.47
C LEU A 20 -6.24 -4.63 -19.19
N ALA A 21 -5.76 -5.11 -18.04
CA ALA A 21 -6.05 -4.46 -16.76
C ALA A 21 -4.97 -3.46 -16.36
N VAL A 22 -3.73 -3.69 -16.82
CA VAL A 22 -2.58 -2.77 -16.65
C VAL A 22 -1.73 -2.90 -17.91
N GLU A 23 -1.29 -1.76 -18.44
CA GLU A 23 -0.56 -1.69 -19.72
C GLU A 23 0.62 -0.71 -19.62
N GLY A 24 1.84 -1.23 -19.66
CA GLY A 24 3.07 -0.45 -19.77
C GLY A 24 3.33 0.51 -18.62
N VAL A 25 2.88 0.19 -17.42
CA VAL A 25 3.03 1.09 -16.25
C VAL A 25 4.48 1.09 -15.79
N SER A 26 5.05 2.29 -15.69
CA SER A 26 6.43 2.52 -15.26
C SER A 26 6.49 3.70 -14.29
N PHE A 27 7.11 3.52 -13.14
CA PHE A 27 7.44 4.57 -12.17
C PHE A 27 8.50 4.08 -11.20
N CYS A 28 9.09 4.99 -10.44
CA CYS A 28 9.98 4.67 -9.35
C CYS A 28 9.50 5.33 -8.05
N LEU A 29 10.01 4.84 -6.91
CA LEU A 29 9.68 5.40 -5.60
C LEU A 29 10.92 5.42 -4.73
N ASN A 30 11.16 6.54 -4.04
CA ASN A 30 12.30 6.74 -3.16
C ASN A 30 11.98 6.32 -1.72
N ARG A 31 13.03 6.13 -0.91
CA ARG A 31 12.85 5.99 0.54
C ARG A 31 12.28 7.28 1.12
N GLY A 32 11.33 7.13 2.05
CA GLY A 32 10.68 8.26 2.71
C GLY A 32 9.62 8.97 1.86
N GLU A 33 9.36 8.50 0.64
CA GLU A 33 8.36 9.08 -0.27
C GLU A 33 6.99 8.43 -0.08
N VAL A 34 5.93 9.24 -0.09
CA VAL A 34 4.53 8.80 -0.07
C VAL A 34 3.90 9.10 -1.43
N LEU A 35 3.57 8.05 -2.18
CA LEU A 35 2.92 8.11 -3.48
C LEU A 35 1.42 7.83 -3.36
N GLY A 36 0.58 8.76 -3.79
CA GLY A 36 -0.85 8.56 -3.97
C GLY A 36 -1.15 7.96 -5.34
N LEU A 37 -1.78 6.78 -5.39
CA LEU A 37 -2.23 6.15 -6.62
C LEU A 37 -3.72 6.38 -6.81
N LEU A 38 -4.07 7.39 -7.61
CA LEU A 38 -5.44 7.77 -7.93
C LEU A 38 -5.97 7.04 -9.17
N GLY A 39 -7.27 6.97 -9.28
CA GLY A 39 -7.99 6.47 -10.46
C GLY A 39 -9.41 6.06 -10.13
N VAL A 40 -10.29 6.11 -11.11
CA VAL A 40 -11.67 5.63 -10.98
C VAL A 40 -11.72 4.12 -10.75
N ASN A 41 -12.88 3.59 -10.37
CA ASN A 41 -13.06 2.15 -10.23
C ASN A 41 -12.80 1.45 -11.56
N GLY A 42 -12.03 0.37 -11.54
CA GLY A 42 -11.62 -0.33 -12.75
C GLY A 42 -10.39 0.26 -13.47
N ALA A 43 -9.80 1.37 -13.01
CA ALA A 43 -8.60 1.98 -13.61
C ALA A 43 -7.35 1.11 -13.58
N GLY A 44 -7.32 0.02 -12.80
CA GLY A 44 -6.18 -0.88 -12.69
C GLY A 44 -5.40 -0.76 -11.38
N LYS A 45 -5.81 0.10 -10.43
CA LYS A 45 -5.10 0.34 -9.15
C LYS A 45 -4.81 -0.94 -8.38
N SER A 46 -5.83 -1.69 -7.95
CA SER A 46 -5.65 -2.91 -7.14
C SER A 46 -4.89 -4.01 -7.89
N THR A 47 -5.00 -4.06 -9.24
CA THR A 47 -4.21 -4.97 -10.07
C THR A 47 -2.73 -4.57 -10.04
N THR A 48 -2.44 -3.29 -10.19
CA THR A 48 -1.07 -2.74 -10.08
C THR A 48 -0.51 -3.03 -8.69
N LEU A 49 -1.22 -2.66 -7.62
CA LEU A 49 -0.78 -2.91 -6.23
C LEU A 49 -0.57 -4.40 -5.96
N SER A 50 -1.43 -5.29 -6.46
CA SER A 50 -1.25 -6.74 -6.33
C SER A 50 0.03 -7.24 -7.01
N MET A 51 0.43 -6.65 -8.15
CA MET A 51 1.70 -6.95 -8.80
C MET A 51 2.88 -6.44 -7.98
N LEU A 52 2.82 -5.22 -7.46
CA LEU A 52 3.85 -4.64 -6.60
C LEU A 52 3.99 -5.41 -5.28
N ALA A 53 2.89 -5.96 -4.76
CA ALA A 53 2.89 -6.82 -3.57
C ALA A 53 3.42 -8.25 -3.84
N GLY A 54 3.69 -8.59 -5.10
CA GLY A 54 4.09 -9.94 -5.49
C GLY A 54 3.00 -10.99 -5.31
N ALA A 55 1.74 -10.56 -5.15
CA ALA A 55 0.57 -11.45 -5.11
C ALA A 55 0.10 -11.83 -6.53
N LEU A 56 0.42 -11.00 -7.50
CA LEU A 56 0.11 -11.22 -8.91
C LEU A 56 1.38 -11.04 -9.74
N ARG A 57 1.69 -12.02 -10.59
CA ARG A 57 2.85 -11.90 -11.49
C ARG A 57 2.47 -11.05 -12.72
N PRO A 58 3.27 -10.06 -13.14
CA PRO A 58 3.07 -9.38 -14.42
C PRO A 58 3.25 -10.34 -15.60
N HIS A 59 2.60 -10.05 -16.72
CA HIS A 59 2.83 -10.78 -17.98
C HIS A 59 4.12 -10.32 -18.68
N SER A 60 4.41 -9.03 -18.59
CA SER A 60 5.65 -8.41 -19.06
C SER A 60 6.08 -7.29 -18.13
N GLY A 61 7.30 -6.81 -18.32
CA GLY A 61 7.90 -5.79 -17.49
C GLY A 61 8.61 -6.34 -16.26
N ARG A 62 9.12 -5.44 -15.43
CA ARG A 62 9.97 -5.77 -14.28
C ARG A 62 9.60 -4.96 -13.05
N ILE A 63 9.67 -5.59 -11.89
CA ILE A 63 9.48 -4.95 -10.58
C ILE A 63 10.70 -5.29 -9.72
N GLU A 64 11.38 -4.27 -9.23
CA GLU A 64 12.54 -4.40 -8.34
C GLU A 64 12.28 -3.64 -7.05
N LEU A 65 12.52 -4.29 -5.92
CA LEU A 65 12.47 -3.69 -4.60
C LEU A 65 13.86 -3.81 -3.95
N ASP A 66 14.48 -2.69 -3.64
CA ASP A 66 15.82 -2.60 -3.07
C ASP A 66 16.86 -3.42 -3.89
N GLY A 67 16.81 -3.30 -5.20
CA GLY A 67 17.64 -4.06 -6.15
C GLY A 67 17.26 -5.53 -6.35
N MET A 68 16.24 -6.02 -5.64
CA MET A 68 15.77 -7.41 -5.75
C MET A 68 14.61 -7.51 -6.74
N ASP A 69 14.78 -8.34 -7.76
CA ASP A 69 13.72 -8.67 -8.71
C ASP A 69 12.66 -9.57 -8.07
N PHE A 70 11.40 -9.13 -8.09
CA PHE A 70 10.27 -9.86 -7.49
C PHE A 70 10.04 -11.25 -8.08
N VAL A 71 10.39 -11.46 -9.34
CA VAL A 71 10.24 -12.77 -10.01
C VAL A 71 11.36 -13.71 -9.64
N ARG A 72 12.61 -13.20 -9.53
CA ARG A 72 13.81 -14.01 -9.24
C ARG A 72 14.03 -14.25 -7.75
N GLN A 73 13.67 -13.28 -6.90
CA GLN A 73 13.94 -13.30 -5.46
C GLN A 73 12.68 -12.98 -4.62
N PRO A 74 11.54 -13.66 -4.87
CA PRO A 74 10.24 -13.27 -4.28
C PRO A 74 10.20 -13.35 -2.76
N ALA A 75 10.90 -14.32 -2.17
CA ALA A 75 10.92 -14.51 -0.71
C ALA A 75 11.68 -13.37 -0.01
N MET A 76 12.78 -12.89 -0.59
CA MET A 76 13.56 -11.79 -0.03
C MET A 76 12.85 -10.45 -0.19
N ALA A 77 12.33 -10.16 -1.38
CA ALA A 77 11.57 -8.95 -1.64
C ALA A 77 10.36 -8.81 -0.71
N ARG A 78 9.61 -9.89 -0.49
CA ARG A 78 8.45 -9.89 0.42
C ARG A 78 8.78 -9.61 1.89
N ARG A 79 10.02 -9.81 2.33
CA ARG A 79 10.44 -9.44 3.70
C ARG A 79 10.49 -7.94 3.92
N LEU A 80 10.74 -7.18 2.84
CA LEU A 80 10.79 -5.72 2.87
C LEU A 80 9.43 -5.06 2.63
N LEU A 81 8.38 -5.85 2.37
CA LEU A 81 7.08 -5.37 1.93
C LEU A 81 6.00 -5.60 2.97
N GLY A 82 5.30 -4.54 3.36
CA GLY A 82 4.01 -4.56 4.04
C GLY A 82 2.88 -4.30 3.06
N TRP A 83 1.83 -5.11 3.07
CA TRP A 83 0.70 -4.95 2.17
C TRP A 83 -0.62 -5.12 2.88
N LEU A 84 -1.46 -4.09 2.77
CA LEU A 84 -2.87 -4.11 3.14
C LEU A 84 -3.71 -4.03 1.84
N PRO A 85 -4.30 -5.14 1.38
CA PRO A 85 -5.29 -5.09 0.29
C PRO A 85 -6.59 -4.46 0.79
N GLU A 86 -7.46 -4.04 -0.14
CA GLU A 86 -8.78 -3.46 0.15
C GLU A 86 -9.60 -4.29 1.15
N SER A 87 -9.54 -5.62 1.04
CA SER A 87 -10.08 -6.54 2.03
C SER A 87 -8.94 -7.28 2.72
N ALA A 88 -8.72 -6.98 4.00
CA ALA A 88 -7.66 -7.61 4.78
C ALA A 88 -7.84 -9.14 4.86
N PRO A 89 -6.85 -9.95 4.44
CA PRO A 89 -6.94 -11.41 4.43
C PRO A 89 -6.72 -11.97 5.84
N LEU A 90 -7.72 -11.86 6.70
CA LEU A 90 -7.66 -12.32 8.08
C LEU A 90 -8.32 -13.70 8.21
N TRP A 91 -7.73 -14.55 9.03
CA TRP A 91 -8.30 -15.85 9.40
C TRP A 91 -9.28 -15.67 10.55
N PRO A 92 -10.59 -15.94 10.36
CA PRO A 92 -11.62 -15.70 11.38
C PRO A 92 -11.36 -16.40 12.72
N GLU A 93 -10.67 -17.52 12.67
CA GLU A 93 -10.38 -18.41 13.83
C GLU A 93 -9.15 -17.99 14.64
N LEU A 94 -8.33 -17.07 14.12
CA LEU A 94 -7.15 -16.59 14.82
C LEU A 94 -7.46 -15.30 15.59
N SER A 95 -6.86 -15.17 16.77
CA SER A 95 -6.87 -13.95 17.56
C SER A 95 -5.98 -12.86 16.93
N VAL A 96 -6.13 -11.63 17.40
CA VAL A 96 -5.27 -10.51 17.00
C VAL A 96 -3.80 -10.84 17.23
N ASP A 97 -3.42 -11.33 18.41
CA ASP A 97 -2.03 -11.70 18.73
C ASP A 97 -1.49 -12.81 17.81
N GLU A 98 -2.29 -13.84 17.54
CA GLU A 98 -1.89 -14.94 16.66
C GLU A 98 -1.65 -14.45 15.23
N HIS A 99 -2.50 -13.53 14.71
CA HIS A 99 -2.26 -12.91 13.40
C HIS A 99 -0.92 -12.18 13.36
N LEU A 100 -0.66 -11.30 14.32
CA LEU A 100 0.55 -10.48 14.33
C LEU A 100 1.81 -11.35 14.44
N ILE A 101 1.78 -12.36 15.29
CA ILE A 101 2.90 -13.32 15.41
C ILE A 101 3.06 -14.10 14.10
N ALA A 102 1.97 -14.60 13.50
CA ALA A 102 2.02 -15.36 12.26
C ALA A 102 2.59 -14.53 11.11
N PHE A 103 2.08 -13.29 10.91
CA PHE A 103 2.56 -12.40 9.84
C PHE A 103 4.04 -12.03 10.01
N SER A 104 4.47 -11.71 11.24
CA SER A 104 5.89 -11.43 11.53
C SER A 104 6.77 -12.66 11.23
N ARG A 105 6.34 -13.86 11.63
CA ARG A 105 7.07 -15.09 11.36
C ARG A 105 7.14 -15.46 9.88
N LEU A 106 6.08 -15.24 9.13
CA LEU A 106 6.06 -15.42 7.66
C LEU A 106 7.08 -14.51 6.95
N ARG A 107 7.46 -13.40 7.59
CA ARG A 107 8.52 -12.49 7.12
C ARG A 107 9.91 -12.86 7.63
N GLY A 108 10.06 -13.97 8.35
CA GLY A 108 11.35 -14.54 8.78
C GLY A 108 11.74 -14.20 10.21
N ALA A 109 10.89 -13.55 11.01
CA ALA A 109 11.18 -13.26 12.41
C ALA A 109 11.22 -14.54 13.26
N SER A 110 12.10 -14.61 14.26
CA SER A 110 12.03 -15.61 15.30
C SER A 110 10.78 -15.41 16.18
N ARG A 111 10.36 -16.44 16.93
CA ARG A 111 9.18 -16.32 17.81
C ARG A 111 9.32 -15.18 18.83
N ALA A 112 10.50 -14.99 19.39
CA ALA A 112 10.76 -13.93 20.36
C ALA A 112 10.69 -12.54 19.74
N VAL A 113 11.24 -12.37 18.52
CA VAL A 113 11.17 -11.12 17.75
C VAL A 113 9.72 -10.84 17.36
N ALA A 114 9.00 -11.82 16.85
CA ALA A 114 7.60 -11.68 16.45
C ALA A 114 6.70 -11.23 17.62
N LYS A 115 6.93 -11.79 18.83
CA LYS A 115 6.16 -11.37 20.02
C LYS A 115 6.43 -9.92 20.38
N ARG A 116 7.68 -9.48 20.43
CA ARG A 116 8.01 -8.07 20.70
C ARG A 116 7.43 -7.12 19.64
N ALA A 117 7.54 -7.49 18.37
CA ALA A 117 6.95 -6.72 17.28
C ALA A 117 5.43 -6.60 17.41
N ALA A 118 4.74 -7.69 17.79
CA ALA A 118 3.31 -7.69 18.08
C ALA A 118 2.97 -6.76 19.24
N ASP A 119 3.73 -6.79 20.35
CA ASP A 119 3.51 -5.89 21.49
C ASP A 119 3.64 -4.41 21.07
N THR A 120 4.65 -4.08 20.28
CA THR A 120 4.88 -2.72 19.78
C THR A 120 3.74 -2.24 18.89
N ILE A 121 3.32 -3.05 17.90
CA ILE A 121 2.30 -2.63 16.94
C ILE A 121 0.91 -2.58 17.58
N VAL A 122 0.62 -3.44 18.54
CA VAL A 122 -0.63 -3.43 19.33
C VAL A 122 -0.77 -2.12 20.10
N ALA A 123 0.29 -1.67 20.77
CA ALA A 123 0.29 -0.40 21.48
C ALA A 123 0.08 0.78 20.52
N ARG A 124 0.77 0.77 19.36
CA ARG A 124 0.71 1.85 18.36
C ARG A 124 -0.66 1.99 17.70
N LEU A 125 -1.35 0.87 17.42
CA LEU A 125 -2.65 0.84 16.75
C LEU A 125 -3.83 0.64 17.72
N GLN A 126 -3.60 0.80 19.02
CA GLN A 126 -4.64 0.73 20.05
C GLN A 126 -5.46 -0.57 19.98
N LEU A 127 -4.78 -1.70 19.79
CA LEU A 127 -5.41 -3.02 19.72
C LEU A 127 -5.36 -3.79 21.06
N GLY A 128 -4.96 -3.14 22.16
CA GLY A 128 -4.73 -3.76 23.46
C GLY A 128 -5.90 -4.61 23.96
N ASP A 129 -7.10 -4.02 23.99
CA ASP A 129 -8.33 -4.68 24.47
C ASP A 129 -8.84 -5.79 23.51
N LEU A 130 -8.30 -5.84 22.30
CA LEU A 130 -8.71 -6.78 21.26
C LEU A 130 -7.76 -7.98 21.14
N ARG A 131 -6.60 -7.98 21.81
CA ARG A 131 -5.50 -8.95 21.61
C ARG A 131 -5.97 -10.40 21.55
N ARG A 132 -6.87 -10.80 22.45
CA ARG A 132 -7.37 -12.18 22.58
C ARG A 132 -8.65 -12.45 21.77
N ARG A 133 -9.24 -11.41 21.15
CA ARG A 133 -10.45 -11.58 20.33
C ARG A 133 -10.10 -12.23 19.01
N LEU A 134 -10.95 -13.15 18.58
CA LEU A 134 -10.85 -13.74 17.24
C LEU A 134 -11.20 -12.71 16.15
N ALA A 135 -10.51 -12.76 15.01
CA ALA A 135 -10.75 -11.82 13.92
C ALA A 135 -12.17 -11.88 13.37
N GLY A 136 -12.82 -13.05 13.44
CA GLY A 136 -14.19 -13.24 12.99
C GLY A 136 -15.23 -12.43 13.75
N VAL A 137 -14.98 -12.05 15.02
CA VAL A 137 -15.91 -11.26 15.85
C VAL A 137 -15.59 -9.76 15.90
N LEU A 138 -14.56 -9.33 15.18
CA LEU A 138 -14.18 -7.91 15.11
C LEU A 138 -15.13 -7.13 14.20
N SER A 139 -15.37 -5.85 14.53
CA SER A 139 -16.04 -4.93 13.61
C SER A 139 -15.20 -4.70 12.34
N GLN A 140 -15.79 -4.12 11.29
CA GLN A 140 -15.09 -3.86 10.04
C GLN A 140 -13.88 -2.92 10.26
N GLY A 141 -14.03 -1.82 11.02
CA GLY A 141 -12.93 -0.92 11.36
C GLY A 141 -11.85 -1.60 12.22
N GLN A 142 -12.25 -2.49 13.16
CA GLN A 142 -11.29 -3.29 13.93
C GLN A 142 -10.52 -4.27 13.05
N ARG A 143 -11.18 -4.92 12.08
CA ARG A 143 -10.51 -5.77 11.07
C ARG A 143 -9.55 -4.96 10.20
N GLN A 144 -9.94 -3.75 9.79
CA GLN A 144 -9.08 -2.85 9.02
C GLN A 144 -7.80 -2.48 9.81
N ARG A 145 -7.96 -2.10 11.09
CA ARG A 145 -6.81 -1.82 11.96
C ARG A 145 -5.91 -3.04 12.18
N LEU A 146 -6.49 -4.24 12.34
CA LEU A 146 -5.72 -5.47 12.43
C LEU A 146 -4.98 -5.77 11.11
N GLY A 147 -5.61 -5.57 9.96
CA GLY A 147 -4.97 -5.71 8.65
C GLY A 147 -3.78 -4.78 8.49
N LEU A 148 -3.94 -3.51 8.88
CA LEU A 148 -2.86 -2.52 8.92
C LEU A 148 -1.73 -2.96 9.85
N ALA A 149 -2.06 -3.47 11.05
CA ALA A 149 -1.08 -4.00 11.99
C ALA A 149 -0.29 -5.16 11.39
N CYS A 150 -0.96 -6.10 10.70
CA CYS A 150 -0.32 -7.22 10.01
C CYS A 150 0.62 -6.76 8.89
N ALA A 151 0.25 -5.70 8.16
CA ALA A 151 1.10 -5.12 7.13
C ALA A 151 2.38 -4.49 7.71
N LEU A 152 2.33 -3.94 8.91
CA LEU A 152 3.40 -3.15 9.52
C LEU A 152 4.23 -3.88 10.57
N VAL A 153 3.79 -5.02 11.10
CA VAL A 153 4.38 -5.70 12.26
C VAL A 153 5.85 -6.09 12.09
N HIS A 154 6.33 -6.26 10.87
CA HIS A 154 7.72 -6.65 10.56
C HIS A 154 8.60 -5.47 10.11
N ASP A 155 8.14 -4.23 10.31
CA ASP A 155 8.86 -3.00 9.98
C ASP A 155 9.33 -2.91 8.52
N PRO A 156 8.40 -2.95 7.53
CA PRO A 156 8.74 -3.02 6.11
C PRO A 156 9.37 -1.71 5.60
N ALA A 157 10.25 -1.84 4.59
CA ALA A 157 10.82 -0.70 3.86
C ALA A 157 9.84 -0.12 2.82
N LEU A 158 8.95 -0.95 2.24
CA LEU A 158 7.87 -0.55 1.35
C LEU A 158 6.52 -0.92 1.98
N ILE A 159 5.62 0.04 2.04
CA ILE A 159 4.25 -0.13 2.56
C ILE A 159 3.28 0.14 1.41
N ILE A 160 2.42 -0.83 1.10
CA ILE A 160 1.36 -0.71 0.09
C ILE A 160 0.02 -0.81 0.78
N LEU A 161 -0.82 0.21 0.61
CA LEU A 161 -2.15 0.32 1.23
C LEU A 161 -3.20 0.53 0.13
N ASP A 162 -4.10 -0.43 -0.02
CA ASP A 162 -5.19 -0.36 -1.01
C ASP A 162 -6.48 0.07 -0.29
N GLU A 163 -6.94 1.31 -0.56
CA GLU A 163 -8.12 1.93 0.03
C GLU A 163 -8.14 1.83 1.58
N PRO A 164 -7.06 2.20 2.29
CA PRO A 164 -6.91 1.90 3.72
C PRO A 164 -7.86 2.67 4.63
N ALA A 165 -8.42 3.79 4.17
CA ALA A 165 -9.38 4.60 4.93
C ALA A 165 -10.81 4.02 4.92
N ASN A 166 -11.08 3.04 4.05
CA ASN A 166 -12.39 2.40 3.99
C ASN A 166 -12.78 1.81 5.36
N ALA A 167 -13.99 2.12 5.81
CA ALA A 167 -14.56 1.69 7.09
C ALA A 167 -13.88 2.26 8.35
N LEU A 168 -13.06 3.30 8.22
CA LEU A 168 -12.52 4.07 9.33
C LEU A 168 -13.36 5.34 9.57
N ASP A 169 -13.52 5.69 10.83
CA ASP A 169 -14.12 6.98 11.19
C ASP A 169 -13.11 8.15 11.00
N PRO A 170 -13.55 9.42 11.01
CA PRO A 170 -12.67 10.56 10.78
C PRO A 170 -11.47 10.65 11.73
N VAL A 171 -11.61 10.21 12.99
CA VAL A 171 -10.52 10.19 13.97
C VAL A 171 -9.48 9.16 13.58
N GLN A 172 -9.94 7.96 13.21
CA GLN A 172 -9.07 6.86 12.75
C GLN A 172 -8.37 7.20 11.43
N VAL A 173 -9.04 7.92 10.52
CA VAL A 173 -8.39 8.43 9.29
C VAL A 173 -7.26 9.40 9.64
N GLY A 174 -7.47 10.30 10.60
CA GLY A 174 -6.41 11.20 11.10
C GLY A 174 -5.21 10.45 11.70
N GLU A 175 -5.48 9.37 12.46
CA GLU A 175 -4.43 8.49 13.00
C GLU A 175 -3.68 7.74 11.90
N LEU A 176 -4.38 7.24 10.88
CA LEU A 176 -3.79 6.58 9.72
C LEU A 176 -2.84 7.53 8.97
N ARG A 177 -3.27 8.77 8.68
CA ARG A 177 -2.43 9.79 8.02
C ARG A 177 -1.16 10.08 8.81
N ARG A 178 -1.27 10.24 10.12
CA ARG A 178 -0.11 10.44 11.01
C ARG A 178 0.84 9.25 10.97
N LEU A 179 0.31 8.04 11.03
CA LEU A 179 1.09 6.80 10.94
C LEU A 179 1.85 6.71 9.62
N ILE A 180 1.20 7.02 8.47
CA ILE A 180 1.84 7.02 7.16
C ILE A 180 3.01 8.00 7.13
N ARG A 181 2.81 9.24 7.59
CA ARG A 181 3.87 10.26 7.62
C ARG A 181 5.02 9.90 8.56
N GLU A 182 4.73 9.33 9.72
CA GLU A 182 5.75 8.84 10.64
C GLU A 182 6.58 7.70 10.04
N ARG A 183 5.93 6.77 9.31
CA ARG A 183 6.65 5.68 8.62
C ARG A 183 7.52 6.22 7.49
N ALA A 184 7.02 7.18 6.73
CA ALA A 184 7.79 7.85 5.68
C ALA A 184 8.99 8.60 6.27
N ALA A 185 8.80 9.37 7.33
CA ALA A 185 9.88 10.07 8.03
C ALA A 185 10.94 9.12 8.60
N ALA A 186 10.55 7.89 8.96
CA ALA A 186 11.47 6.82 9.37
C ALA A 186 12.19 6.13 8.18
N GLY A 187 11.93 6.56 6.94
CA GLY A 187 12.60 6.07 5.73
C GLY A 187 11.85 4.98 4.96
N ALA A 188 10.66 4.58 5.38
CA ALA A 188 9.83 3.69 4.59
C ALA A 188 9.21 4.42 3.39
N ALA A 189 9.15 3.79 2.21
CA ALA A 189 8.33 4.28 1.12
C ALA A 189 6.89 3.79 1.27
N VAL A 190 5.92 4.62 0.91
CA VAL A 190 4.49 4.28 1.03
C VAL A 190 3.78 4.49 -0.31
N ILE A 191 2.99 3.52 -0.73
CA ILE A 191 2.02 3.66 -1.83
C ILE A 191 0.62 3.55 -1.23
N LEU A 192 -0.17 4.59 -1.42
CA LEU A 192 -1.55 4.68 -0.96
C LEU A 192 -2.48 4.75 -2.16
N SER A 193 -3.35 3.75 -2.37
CA SER A 193 -4.43 3.90 -3.35
C SER A 193 -5.67 4.49 -2.68
N THR A 194 -6.32 5.37 -3.39
CA THR A 194 -7.63 5.92 -3.02
C THR A 194 -8.34 6.49 -4.24
N HIS A 195 -9.63 6.67 -4.14
CA HIS A 195 -10.44 7.43 -5.09
C HIS A 195 -10.83 8.82 -4.54
N VAL A 196 -10.38 9.15 -3.32
CA VAL A 196 -10.67 10.41 -2.63
C VAL A 196 -9.45 11.34 -2.72
N LEU A 197 -9.56 12.37 -3.55
CA LEU A 197 -8.46 13.31 -3.79
C LEU A 197 -7.96 14.00 -2.52
N GLY A 198 -8.87 14.39 -1.61
CA GLY A 198 -8.51 15.02 -0.35
C GLY A 198 -7.62 14.17 0.57
N GLU A 199 -7.63 12.84 0.43
CA GLU A 199 -6.70 11.96 1.15
C GLU A 199 -5.29 12.05 0.58
N VAL A 200 -5.17 12.09 -0.75
CA VAL A 200 -3.87 12.21 -1.43
C VAL A 200 -3.22 13.54 -1.09
N VAL A 201 -3.95 14.65 -1.23
CA VAL A 201 -3.45 16.00 -0.92
C VAL A 201 -3.00 16.10 0.56
N ALA A 202 -3.71 15.42 1.45
CA ALA A 202 -3.42 15.50 2.89
C ALA A 202 -2.17 14.73 3.33
N VAL A 203 -1.70 13.71 2.58
CA VAL A 203 -0.68 12.80 3.10
C VAL A 203 0.41 12.42 2.10
N CYS A 204 0.23 12.65 0.79
CA CYS A 204 1.17 12.23 -0.23
C CYS A 204 2.16 13.35 -0.61
N ASP A 205 3.36 12.96 -1.04
CA ASP A 205 4.37 13.86 -1.61
C ASP A 205 4.24 13.95 -3.14
N ARG A 206 3.64 12.91 -3.76
CA ARG A 206 3.52 12.73 -5.20
C ARG A 206 2.24 11.99 -5.54
N VAL A 207 1.68 12.27 -6.69
CA VAL A 207 0.47 11.62 -7.20
C VAL A 207 0.72 10.96 -8.54
N ALA A 208 0.24 9.73 -8.68
CA ALA A 208 0.17 8.97 -9.92
C ALA A 208 -1.30 8.69 -10.24
N ILE A 209 -1.76 9.01 -11.44
CA ILE A 209 -3.15 8.78 -11.87
C ILE A 209 -3.19 7.67 -12.90
N LEU A 210 -3.90 6.60 -12.55
CA LEU A 210 -4.21 5.50 -13.46
C LEU A 210 -5.57 5.72 -14.13
N HIS A 211 -5.61 5.50 -15.45
CA HIS A 211 -6.85 5.46 -16.22
C HIS A 211 -6.73 4.38 -17.29
N GLU A 212 -7.74 3.49 -17.37
CA GLU A 212 -7.79 2.38 -18.33
C GLU A 212 -6.51 1.52 -18.37
N GLY A 213 -5.96 1.24 -17.18
CA GLY A 213 -4.75 0.44 -17.03
C GLY A 213 -3.43 1.14 -17.35
N ARG A 214 -3.44 2.41 -17.73
CA ARG A 214 -2.26 3.20 -18.06
C ARG A 214 -2.00 4.31 -17.05
N LEU A 215 -0.74 4.61 -16.81
CA LEU A 215 -0.33 5.77 -16.04
C LEU A 215 -0.47 7.02 -16.91
N ARG A 216 -1.38 7.92 -16.55
CA ARG A 216 -1.69 9.13 -17.31
C ARG A 216 -1.07 10.39 -16.74
N HIS A 217 -0.77 10.37 -15.45
CA HIS A 217 -0.13 11.47 -14.75
C HIS A 217 0.78 10.93 -13.65
N ASP A 218 1.91 11.58 -13.42
CA ASP A 218 2.86 11.22 -12.38
C ASP A 218 3.70 12.47 -12.05
N ALA A 219 3.37 13.17 -10.96
CA ALA A 219 4.01 14.42 -10.58
C ALA A 219 4.05 14.62 -9.05
N PRO A 220 5.04 15.38 -8.54
CA PRO A 220 5.05 15.83 -7.15
C PRO A 220 3.81 16.69 -6.84
N LEU A 221 3.31 16.54 -5.60
CA LEU A 221 2.31 17.43 -5.03
C LEU A 221 3.06 18.59 -4.34
N HIS A 222 2.88 19.79 -4.84
CA HIS A 222 3.37 21.00 -4.18
C HIS A 222 2.22 21.67 -3.42
N ASP A 223 2.50 22.36 -2.33
CA ASP A 223 1.52 22.90 -1.38
C ASP A 223 0.44 23.82 -2.02
N ASP A 224 0.71 24.35 -3.21
CA ASP A 224 -0.20 25.30 -3.92
C ASP A 224 -1.10 24.66 -4.99
N HIS A 225 -1.04 23.34 -5.21
CA HIS A 225 -1.63 22.71 -6.42
C HIS A 225 -2.82 21.78 -6.15
N GLY A 226 -3.46 21.83 -4.98
CA GLY A 226 -4.66 21.02 -4.72
C GLY A 226 -5.79 21.24 -5.76
N GLY A 227 -5.94 22.46 -6.27
CA GLY A 227 -6.91 22.79 -7.31
C GLY A 227 -6.55 22.28 -8.71
N ASP A 228 -5.25 22.29 -9.04
CA ASP A 228 -4.77 21.80 -10.34
C ASP A 228 -4.91 20.29 -10.46
N ILE A 229 -4.63 19.53 -9.38
CA ILE A 229 -4.73 18.06 -9.42
C ILE A 229 -6.17 17.58 -9.54
N GLU A 230 -7.14 18.32 -9.01
CA GLU A 230 -8.56 18.02 -9.18
C GLU A 230 -8.97 18.16 -10.65
N SER A 231 -8.59 19.24 -11.29
CA SER A 231 -8.84 19.48 -12.71
C SER A 231 -8.17 18.43 -13.61
N ILE A 232 -6.92 18.08 -13.32
CA ILE A 232 -6.18 17.01 -14.01
C ILE A 232 -6.90 15.67 -13.86
N PHE A 233 -7.28 15.32 -12.62
CA PHE A 233 -7.97 14.07 -12.35
C PHE A 233 -9.31 13.97 -13.09
N PHE A 234 -10.13 15.03 -13.05
CA PHE A 234 -11.39 15.08 -13.78
C PHE A 234 -11.18 15.03 -15.30
N GLY A 235 -10.21 15.79 -15.83
CA GLY A 235 -9.87 15.75 -17.25
C GLY A 235 -9.50 14.35 -17.73
N ILE A 236 -8.65 13.64 -16.97
CA ILE A 236 -8.27 12.26 -17.27
C ILE A 236 -9.48 11.30 -17.13
N ALA A 237 -10.27 11.44 -16.07
CA ALA A 237 -11.39 10.54 -15.78
C ALA A 237 -12.54 10.67 -16.80
N THR A 238 -12.73 11.88 -17.38
CA THR A 238 -13.78 12.15 -18.37
C THR A 238 -13.32 12.03 -19.81
N GLY A 239 -12.01 11.78 -20.05
CA GLY A 239 -11.44 11.77 -21.40
C GLY A 239 -11.34 13.13 -22.07
N ALA A 240 -11.54 14.23 -21.34
CA ALA A 240 -11.50 15.60 -21.85
C ALA A 240 -10.08 16.18 -22.03
N GLY A 241 -9.03 15.36 -21.75
CA GLY A 241 -7.62 15.76 -21.78
C GLY A 241 -6.74 14.86 -22.64
N ALA A 242 -7.27 14.31 -23.74
CA ALA A 242 -6.49 13.52 -24.71
C ALA A 242 -6.24 14.32 -25.99
#